data_6bc27f50ceb8b179dd177554626d63f3
#
_entry.id   6bc27f50ceb8b179dd177554626d63f3
#
_cell.length_a   1.000
_cell.length_b   1.000
_cell.length_c   1.000
_cell.angle_alpha   90.00
_cell.angle_beta   90.00
_cell.angle_gamma   90.00
#
_symmetry.space_group_name_H-M   'P 1'
#
loop_
_entity.id
_entity.type
_entity.pdbx_description
1 polymer ?
#
loop_
_entity_poly.entity_id
_entity_poly.type
_entity_poly.pdbx_seq_one_letter_code
_entity_poly.pdbx_strand_id
1 'polypeptide(L)'
;MLFRSLHVGDGILAGKSWGRVRAMTNETGRKMKSAEPSAPVEILGMDSVPEAGEHFYVMDASRARNIAELHASRAKEEEQRSVQKVTLDNIFEKIKEGEMKQLDIIVKADVQGSVEALVQSFMGIKSDEVRIAVVHSGVGGITESDVMLASASNALIIGFNVRPDANARALAEKDGVDIRLYRVIYDAIDDVKSAMAGLLAPTVKEILLGHAEVRQVIHTPKVIVAGCYVQDGKITSNSMIRIVRDGIVVHEGKIGSLRRFKDDVKEVTEGFECGIAIESYRDVKEGDQLEAFRLEEEVAEL
;
A
#
# COMPACT_ATOMS: atom_id res chain seq x y z
N MET A 1 -13.90 -36.51 -32.04
CA MET A 1 -13.14 -36.55 -30.79
C MET A 1 -13.76 -37.57 -29.86
N LEU A 2 -13.05 -38.62 -29.52
CA LEU A 2 -13.49 -39.56 -28.50
C LEU A 2 -13.21 -38.86 -27.14
N PHE A 3 -14.26 -38.38 -26.47
CA PHE A 3 -14.18 -37.92 -25.09
C PHE A 3 -13.84 -39.14 -24.24
N ARG A 4 -12.60 -39.19 -23.78
CA ARG A 4 -12.15 -40.27 -22.88
C ARG A 4 -12.43 -39.86 -21.44
N SER A 5 -13.05 -40.76 -20.70
CA SER A 5 -13.11 -40.67 -19.25
C SER A 5 -11.70 -40.78 -18.68
N LEU A 6 -11.42 -40.02 -17.61
CA LEU A 6 -10.15 -40.11 -16.88
C LEU A 6 -10.20 -41.31 -15.93
N HIS A 7 -9.13 -42.12 -15.90
CA HIS A 7 -9.04 -43.30 -15.05
C HIS A 7 -7.86 -43.24 -14.09
N VAL A 8 -7.99 -43.96 -12.99
CA VAL A 8 -6.86 -44.18 -12.08
C VAL A 8 -5.77 -44.94 -12.85
N GLY A 9 -4.55 -44.43 -12.86
CA GLY A 9 -3.41 -44.97 -13.60
C GLY A 9 -3.06 -44.20 -14.85
N ASP A 10 -3.93 -43.31 -15.34
CA ASP A 10 -3.64 -42.48 -16.50
C ASP A 10 -2.53 -41.45 -16.18
N GLY A 11 -1.70 -41.16 -17.19
CA GLY A 11 -0.76 -40.02 -17.13
C GLY A 11 -1.48 -38.74 -17.51
N ILE A 12 -1.20 -37.68 -16.79
CA ILE A 12 -1.78 -36.36 -17.04
C ILE A 12 -0.66 -35.28 -17.10
N LEU A 13 -0.94 -34.28 -17.93
CA LEU A 13 -0.13 -33.07 -18.08
C LEU A 13 -1.06 -31.87 -17.95
N ALA A 14 -0.72 -30.92 -17.09
CA ALA A 14 -1.37 -29.62 -16.97
C ALA A 14 -0.30 -28.54 -16.88
N GLY A 15 -0.18 -27.72 -17.94
CA GLY A 15 0.84 -26.70 -18.02
C GLY A 15 2.27 -27.23 -17.84
N LYS A 16 2.90 -26.87 -16.73
CA LYS A 16 4.24 -27.32 -16.30
C LYS A 16 4.20 -28.56 -15.40
N SER A 17 2.99 -28.89 -14.89
CA SER A 17 2.78 -29.98 -13.94
C SER A 17 2.40 -31.27 -14.66
N TRP A 18 2.95 -32.39 -14.24
CA TRP A 18 2.64 -33.69 -14.78
C TRP A 18 2.45 -34.70 -13.64
N GLY A 19 1.87 -35.83 -13.95
CA GLY A 19 1.74 -36.88 -12.96
C GLY A 19 1.03 -38.10 -13.47
N ARG A 20 0.88 -39.11 -12.59
CA ARG A 20 0.08 -40.26 -12.81
C ARG A 20 -1.04 -40.32 -11.78
N VAL A 21 -2.28 -40.43 -12.23
CA VAL A 21 -3.45 -40.48 -11.35
C VAL A 21 -3.32 -41.68 -10.42
N ARG A 22 -3.05 -41.45 -9.14
CA ARG A 22 -2.99 -42.49 -8.10
C ARG A 22 -4.35 -42.78 -7.48
N ALA A 23 -5.12 -41.72 -7.27
CA ALA A 23 -6.49 -41.79 -6.77
C ALA A 23 -7.28 -40.59 -7.25
N MET A 24 -8.60 -40.74 -7.33
CA MET A 24 -9.55 -39.69 -7.60
C MET A 24 -10.66 -39.72 -6.55
N THR A 25 -11.12 -38.52 -6.15
CA THR A 25 -12.28 -38.36 -5.27
C THR A 25 -13.27 -37.39 -5.91
N ASN A 26 -14.55 -37.61 -5.67
CA ASN A 26 -15.60 -36.70 -6.12
C ASN A 26 -15.84 -35.58 -5.13
N GLU A 27 -16.77 -34.67 -5.40
CA GLU A 27 -17.17 -33.55 -4.58
C GLU A 27 -17.66 -33.93 -3.16
N THR A 28 -18.05 -35.20 -2.96
CA THR A 28 -18.46 -35.74 -1.65
C THR A 28 -17.33 -36.47 -0.92
N GLY A 29 -16.10 -36.45 -1.43
CA GLY A 29 -14.94 -37.15 -0.85
C GLY A 29 -14.93 -38.66 -1.10
N ARG A 30 -15.81 -39.22 -1.96
CA ARG A 30 -15.85 -40.67 -2.30
C ARG A 30 -14.82 -40.98 -3.37
N LYS A 31 -14.10 -42.10 -3.20
CA LYS A 31 -13.15 -42.60 -4.18
C LYS A 31 -13.83 -43.03 -5.46
N MET A 32 -13.28 -42.60 -6.59
CA MET A 32 -13.73 -42.94 -7.94
C MET A 32 -12.63 -43.69 -8.70
N LYS A 33 -13.03 -44.58 -9.61
CA LYS A 33 -12.11 -45.29 -10.52
C LYS A 33 -12.05 -44.62 -11.89
N SER A 34 -13.11 -43.94 -12.29
CA SER A 34 -13.21 -43.18 -13.53
C SER A 34 -14.01 -41.92 -13.35
N ALA A 35 -13.65 -40.86 -14.05
CA ALA A 35 -14.38 -39.61 -14.12
C ALA A 35 -14.80 -39.32 -15.56
N GLU A 36 -16.07 -38.95 -15.76
CA GLU A 36 -16.60 -38.54 -17.04
C GLU A 36 -16.27 -37.06 -17.35
N PRO A 37 -16.37 -36.64 -18.60
CA PRO A 37 -16.24 -35.23 -18.95
C PRO A 37 -17.18 -34.35 -18.12
N SER A 38 -16.68 -33.19 -17.70
CA SER A 38 -17.39 -32.19 -16.87
C SER A 38 -17.69 -32.63 -15.41
N ALA A 39 -17.22 -33.81 -14.98
CA ALA A 39 -17.30 -34.18 -13.56
C ALA A 39 -16.21 -33.49 -12.74
N PRO A 40 -16.57 -32.87 -11.59
CA PRO A 40 -15.56 -32.31 -10.67
C PRO A 40 -14.84 -33.46 -9.96
N VAL A 41 -13.51 -33.45 -9.98
CA VAL A 41 -12.69 -34.48 -9.36
C VAL A 41 -11.45 -33.88 -8.72
N GLU A 42 -11.13 -34.38 -7.54
CA GLU A 42 -9.84 -34.16 -6.90
C GLU A 42 -8.89 -35.28 -7.32
N ILE A 43 -7.72 -34.93 -7.79
CA ILE A 43 -6.74 -35.88 -8.33
C ILE A 43 -5.50 -35.88 -7.42
N LEU A 44 -5.09 -37.07 -7.04
CA LEU A 44 -3.83 -37.32 -6.33
C LEU A 44 -2.82 -37.96 -7.26
N GLY A 45 -1.57 -37.46 -7.25
CA GLY A 45 -0.47 -38.07 -8.00
C GLY A 45 0.20 -37.14 -9.01
N MET A 46 -0.09 -35.83 -8.97
CA MET A 46 0.67 -34.81 -9.66
C MET A 46 2.01 -34.56 -8.93
N ASP A 47 3.03 -34.13 -9.67
CA ASP A 47 4.34 -33.72 -9.13
C ASP A 47 4.29 -32.32 -8.50
N SER A 48 3.47 -31.45 -9.08
CA SER A 48 3.24 -30.09 -8.63
C SER A 48 1.79 -29.67 -8.86
N VAL A 49 1.37 -28.56 -8.28
CA VAL A 49 0.01 -28.02 -8.47
C VAL A 49 0.00 -27.20 -9.75
N PRO A 50 -0.90 -27.49 -10.72
CA PRO A 50 -1.07 -26.67 -11.92
C PRO A 50 -1.69 -25.31 -11.59
N GLU A 51 -1.46 -24.34 -12.47
CA GLU A 51 -2.08 -23.02 -12.35
C GLU A 51 -3.59 -23.08 -12.63
N ALA A 52 -4.36 -22.19 -12.01
CA ALA A 52 -5.80 -22.14 -12.24
C ALA A 52 -6.13 -21.81 -13.70
N GLY A 53 -7.10 -22.51 -14.28
CA GLY A 53 -7.51 -22.33 -15.68
C GLY A 53 -6.67 -23.09 -16.71
N GLU A 54 -5.63 -23.80 -16.32
CA GLU A 54 -4.84 -24.62 -17.23
C GLU A 54 -5.64 -25.81 -17.77
N HIS A 55 -5.45 -26.09 -19.06
CA HIS A 55 -5.99 -27.29 -19.67
C HIS A 55 -5.15 -28.51 -19.33
N PHE A 56 -5.81 -29.60 -18.91
CA PHE A 56 -5.10 -30.84 -18.72
C PHE A 56 -5.29 -31.82 -19.90
N TYR A 57 -4.27 -32.61 -20.14
CA TYR A 57 -4.26 -33.60 -21.22
C TYR A 57 -3.94 -34.97 -20.64
N VAL A 58 -4.70 -35.98 -21.09
CA VAL A 58 -4.44 -37.39 -20.74
C VAL A 58 -3.50 -37.97 -21.78
N MET A 59 -2.36 -38.49 -21.32
CA MET A 59 -1.36 -39.11 -22.20
C MET A 59 -0.51 -40.10 -21.43
N ASP A 60 0.45 -40.72 -22.10
CA ASP A 60 1.44 -41.56 -21.43
C ASP A 60 2.32 -40.72 -20.45
N ALA A 61 2.58 -41.26 -19.24
CA ALA A 61 3.25 -40.56 -18.19
C ALA A 61 4.69 -40.13 -18.56
N SER A 62 5.42 -40.93 -19.35
CA SER A 62 6.75 -40.59 -19.83
C SER A 62 6.72 -39.42 -20.81
N ARG A 63 5.73 -39.39 -21.69
CA ARG A 63 5.51 -38.31 -22.64
C ARG A 63 5.08 -37.02 -21.92
N ALA A 64 4.19 -37.13 -20.92
CA ALA A 64 3.75 -36.01 -20.09
C ALA A 64 4.94 -35.35 -19.40
N ARG A 65 5.81 -36.13 -18.79
CA ARG A 65 7.04 -35.65 -18.16
C ARG A 65 7.93 -34.86 -19.12
N ASN A 66 8.25 -35.42 -20.29
CA ASN A 66 9.12 -34.75 -21.26
C ASN A 66 8.56 -33.41 -21.73
N ILE A 67 7.24 -33.33 -21.93
CA ILE A 67 6.58 -32.08 -22.32
C ILE A 67 6.60 -31.07 -21.17
N ALA A 68 6.31 -31.50 -19.93
CA ALA A 68 6.37 -30.63 -18.75
C ALA A 68 7.77 -30.02 -18.54
N GLU A 69 8.82 -30.83 -18.68
CA GLU A 69 10.21 -30.39 -18.60
C GLU A 69 10.54 -29.34 -19.69
N LEU A 70 10.03 -29.52 -20.91
CA LEU A 70 10.16 -28.51 -21.98
C LEU A 70 9.41 -27.21 -21.67
N HIS A 71 8.21 -27.29 -21.12
CA HIS A 71 7.45 -26.12 -20.70
C HIS A 71 8.16 -25.37 -19.57
N ALA A 72 8.66 -26.10 -18.57
CA ALA A 72 9.40 -25.52 -17.47
C ALA A 72 10.70 -24.82 -17.91
N SER A 73 11.48 -25.44 -18.85
CA SER A 73 12.69 -24.81 -19.38
C SER A 73 12.41 -23.57 -20.19
N ARG A 74 11.36 -23.56 -21.01
CA ARG A 74 10.94 -22.37 -21.78
C ARG A 74 10.51 -21.23 -20.86
N ALA A 75 9.69 -21.52 -19.85
CA ALA A 75 9.27 -20.52 -18.89
C ALA A 75 10.46 -19.88 -18.17
N LYS A 76 11.45 -20.70 -17.77
CA LYS A 76 12.69 -20.21 -17.13
C LYS A 76 13.54 -19.34 -18.08
N GLU A 77 13.62 -19.71 -19.37
CA GLU A 77 14.32 -18.89 -20.37
C GLU A 77 13.60 -17.55 -20.62
N GLU A 78 12.27 -17.54 -20.65
CA GLU A 78 11.47 -16.31 -20.81
C GLU A 78 11.64 -15.39 -19.60
N GLU A 79 11.63 -15.94 -18.40
CA GLU A 79 11.87 -15.20 -17.16
C GLU A 79 13.28 -14.57 -17.16
N GLN A 80 14.31 -15.35 -17.52
CA GLN A 80 15.68 -14.83 -17.63
C GLN A 80 15.82 -13.75 -18.71
N ARG A 81 15.11 -13.86 -19.84
CA ARG A 81 15.11 -12.85 -20.90
C ARG A 81 14.42 -11.56 -20.46
N SER A 82 13.38 -11.63 -19.64
CA SER A 82 12.68 -10.46 -19.11
C SER A 82 13.56 -9.65 -18.16
N VAL A 83 14.40 -10.33 -17.36
CA VAL A 83 15.33 -9.69 -16.42
C VAL A 83 16.52 -9.01 -17.15
N GLN A 84 16.92 -9.47 -18.34
CA GLN A 84 18.11 -8.96 -19.05
C GLN A 84 17.85 -7.74 -19.95
N LYS A 85 16.61 -7.34 -20.20
CA LYS A 85 16.31 -6.20 -21.09
C LYS A 85 16.24 -4.85 -20.33
N VAL A 86 17.37 -4.44 -19.74
CA VAL A 86 17.54 -3.04 -19.33
C VAL A 86 18.18 -2.33 -20.54
N THR A 87 17.37 -1.72 -21.38
CA THR A 87 17.80 -0.80 -22.46
C THR A 87 17.85 0.62 -21.91
N LEU A 88 18.68 1.50 -22.50
CA LEU A 88 18.78 2.92 -22.12
C LEU A 88 17.42 3.64 -22.16
N ASP A 89 16.53 3.23 -23.06
CA ASP A 89 15.16 3.78 -23.13
C ASP A 89 14.33 3.47 -21.87
N ASN A 90 14.53 2.28 -21.27
CA ASN A 90 13.86 1.90 -20.02
C ASN A 90 14.46 2.57 -18.77
N ILE A 91 15.65 3.20 -18.89
CA ILE A 91 16.25 3.93 -17.74
C ILE A 91 15.45 5.20 -17.44
N PHE A 92 14.93 5.89 -18.46
CA PHE A 92 14.08 7.06 -18.25
C PHE A 92 12.69 6.69 -17.66
N GLU A 93 12.13 5.54 -18.04
CA GLU A 93 10.92 5.01 -17.41
C GLU A 93 11.20 4.58 -15.98
N LYS A 94 12.32 3.89 -15.71
CA LYS A 94 12.74 3.51 -14.35
C LYS A 94 13.10 4.69 -13.46
N ILE A 95 13.59 5.80 -14.01
CA ILE A 95 13.82 7.04 -13.25
C ILE A 95 12.48 7.67 -12.85
N LYS A 96 11.47 7.65 -13.73
CA LYS A 96 10.09 8.02 -13.39
C LYS A 96 9.45 7.05 -12.40
N GLU A 97 9.67 5.74 -12.55
CA GLU A 97 9.26 4.71 -11.59
C GLU A 97 10.02 4.83 -10.25
N GLY A 98 11.24 5.35 -10.24
CA GLY A 98 12.03 5.62 -9.03
C GLY A 98 11.49 6.76 -8.16
N GLU A 99 10.58 7.58 -8.68
CA GLU A 99 9.83 8.57 -7.90
C GLU A 99 8.59 7.96 -7.22
N MET A 100 8.10 6.79 -7.69
CA MET A 100 7.00 6.08 -7.06
C MET A 100 7.50 5.26 -5.87
N LYS A 101 6.85 5.40 -4.75
CA LYS A 101 7.11 4.57 -3.57
C LYS A 101 6.67 3.14 -3.84
N GLN A 102 7.43 2.16 -3.35
CA GLN A 102 7.13 0.75 -3.56
C GLN A 102 6.90 0.05 -2.22
N LEU A 103 5.83 -0.71 -2.14
CA LEU A 103 5.54 -1.62 -1.04
C LEU A 103 5.85 -3.05 -1.49
N ASP A 104 6.95 -3.60 -0.97
CA ASP A 104 7.35 -4.97 -1.23
C ASP A 104 6.63 -5.92 -0.28
N ILE A 105 6.03 -6.99 -0.82
CA ILE A 105 5.29 -7.99 -0.03
C ILE A 105 5.71 -9.41 -0.38
N ILE A 106 5.68 -10.29 0.62
CA ILE A 106 5.79 -11.74 0.48
C ILE A 106 4.45 -12.35 0.91
N VAL A 107 3.87 -13.21 0.06
CA VAL A 107 2.56 -13.81 0.30
C VAL A 107 2.71 -15.30 0.56
N LYS A 108 2.25 -15.77 1.73
CA LYS A 108 2.19 -17.19 2.09
C LYS A 108 0.76 -17.57 2.44
N ALA A 109 0.26 -18.67 1.89
CA ALA A 109 -1.09 -19.15 2.15
C ALA A 109 -1.15 -20.68 2.30
N ASP A 110 -2.28 -21.19 2.75
CA ASP A 110 -2.54 -22.61 2.98
C ASP A 110 -2.65 -23.40 1.67
N VAL A 111 -3.19 -22.79 0.61
CA VAL A 111 -3.39 -23.42 -0.70
C VAL A 111 -3.05 -22.45 -1.84
N GLN A 112 -2.77 -23.03 -3.02
CA GLN A 112 -2.35 -22.25 -4.20
C GLN A 112 -3.43 -21.24 -4.63
N GLY A 113 -4.71 -21.62 -4.61
CA GLY A 113 -5.80 -20.71 -4.96
C GLY A 113 -5.91 -19.50 -4.04
N SER A 114 -5.59 -19.64 -2.74
CA SER A 114 -5.52 -18.53 -1.79
C SER A 114 -4.37 -17.58 -2.14
N VAL A 115 -3.19 -18.12 -2.49
CA VAL A 115 -2.04 -17.31 -2.94
C VAL A 115 -2.40 -16.49 -4.17
N GLU A 116 -2.95 -17.13 -5.20
CA GLU A 116 -3.33 -16.47 -6.45
C GLU A 116 -4.39 -15.38 -6.24
N ALA A 117 -5.42 -15.68 -5.43
CA ALA A 117 -6.48 -14.71 -5.13
C ALA A 117 -5.93 -13.47 -4.40
N LEU A 118 -5.01 -13.65 -3.44
CA LEU A 118 -4.37 -12.54 -2.73
C LEU A 118 -3.49 -11.72 -3.66
N VAL A 119 -2.62 -12.38 -4.43
CA VAL A 119 -1.72 -11.70 -5.37
C VAL A 119 -2.51 -10.90 -6.39
N GLN A 120 -3.57 -11.47 -6.99
CA GLN A 120 -4.44 -10.76 -7.93
C GLN A 120 -5.15 -9.58 -7.27
N SER A 121 -5.64 -9.76 -6.03
CA SER A 121 -6.30 -8.68 -5.29
C SER A 121 -5.35 -7.52 -5.00
N PHE A 122 -4.11 -7.81 -4.58
CA PHE A 122 -3.10 -6.78 -4.30
C PHE A 122 -2.65 -6.06 -5.57
N MET A 123 -2.41 -6.80 -6.66
CA MET A 123 -2.06 -6.21 -7.97
C MET A 123 -3.22 -5.41 -8.58
N GLY A 124 -4.47 -5.67 -8.15
CA GLY A 124 -5.65 -4.90 -8.53
C GLY A 124 -5.79 -3.54 -7.83
N ILE A 125 -5.04 -3.31 -6.75
CA ILE A 125 -5.03 -2.01 -6.05
C ILE A 125 -4.24 -1.02 -6.91
N LYS A 126 -4.92 -0.01 -7.41
CA LYS A 126 -4.31 1.04 -8.23
C LYS A 126 -4.04 2.26 -7.37
N SER A 127 -2.83 2.78 -7.44
CA SER A 127 -2.42 4.07 -6.89
C SER A 127 -1.42 4.72 -7.85
N ASP A 128 -1.47 6.03 -7.96
CA ASP A 128 -0.58 6.79 -8.83
C ASP A 128 0.80 7.05 -8.18
N GLU A 129 0.88 6.91 -6.85
CA GLU A 129 2.08 7.27 -6.07
C GLU A 129 2.78 6.07 -5.42
N VAL A 130 2.05 4.97 -5.15
CA VAL A 130 2.58 3.77 -4.49
C VAL A 130 2.30 2.54 -5.33
N ARG A 131 3.33 1.76 -5.60
CA ARG A 131 3.25 0.47 -6.31
C ARG A 131 3.40 -0.68 -5.33
N ILE A 132 2.62 -1.74 -5.51
CA ILE A 132 2.82 -3.01 -4.83
C ILE A 132 3.70 -3.92 -5.68
N ALA A 133 4.73 -4.53 -5.07
CA ALA A 133 5.54 -5.55 -5.69
C ALA A 133 5.51 -6.84 -4.85
N VAL A 134 5.03 -7.92 -5.44
CA VAL A 134 5.06 -9.26 -4.83
C VAL A 134 6.44 -9.86 -5.10
N VAL A 135 7.33 -9.79 -4.09
CA VAL A 135 8.71 -10.30 -4.19
C VAL A 135 8.72 -11.83 -4.25
N HIS A 136 7.87 -12.46 -3.45
CA HIS A 136 7.72 -13.92 -3.43
C HIS A 136 6.32 -14.31 -3.01
N SER A 137 5.83 -15.42 -3.55
CA SER A 137 4.58 -16.02 -3.13
C SER A 137 4.70 -17.54 -3.08
N GLY A 138 4.01 -18.17 -2.13
CA GLY A 138 4.09 -19.63 -2.02
C GLY A 138 3.11 -20.22 -1.02
N VAL A 139 2.94 -21.53 -1.13
CA VAL A 139 2.07 -22.34 -0.26
C VAL A 139 2.85 -22.86 0.95
N GLY A 140 2.18 -22.95 2.09
CA GLY A 140 2.71 -23.50 3.33
C GLY A 140 3.02 -22.44 4.39
N GLY A 141 3.55 -22.87 5.53
CA GLY A 141 3.91 -21.99 6.63
C GLY A 141 5.03 -21.01 6.27
N ILE A 142 5.16 -19.96 7.07
CA ILE A 142 6.23 -18.98 6.92
C ILE A 142 7.51 -19.56 7.53
N THR A 143 8.59 -19.61 6.75
CA THR A 143 9.87 -20.21 7.10
C THR A 143 10.96 -19.17 7.34
N GLU A 144 12.12 -19.58 7.89
CA GLU A 144 13.28 -18.71 8.04
C GLU A 144 13.73 -18.09 6.70
N SER A 145 13.66 -18.86 5.61
CA SER A 145 14.04 -18.37 4.28
C SER A 145 13.14 -17.24 3.80
N ASP A 146 11.84 -17.30 4.12
CA ASP A 146 10.90 -16.23 3.79
C ASP A 146 11.23 -14.95 4.58
N VAL A 147 11.60 -15.10 5.86
CA VAL A 147 12.00 -13.96 6.70
C VAL A 147 13.33 -13.36 6.25
N MET A 148 14.32 -14.18 5.88
CA MET A 148 15.58 -13.69 5.33
C MET A 148 15.37 -12.92 4.03
N LEU A 149 14.49 -13.42 3.15
CA LEU A 149 14.16 -12.74 1.91
C LEU A 149 13.44 -11.40 2.20
N ALA A 150 12.49 -11.39 3.14
CA ALA A 150 11.79 -10.17 3.56
C ALA A 150 12.75 -9.13 4.13
N SER A 151 13.68 -9.54 5.00
CA SER A 151 14.71 -8.66 5.55
C SER A 151 15.60 -8.06 4.45
N ALA A 152 16.02 -8.87 3.46
CA ALA A 152 16.88 -8.43 2.36
C ALA A 152 16.16 -7.47 1.39
N SER A 153 14.84 -7.61 1.20
CA SER A 153 14.02 -6.81 0.30
C SER A 153 13.21 -5.72 1.01
N ASN A 154 13.32 -5.59 2.33
CA ASN A 154 12.49 -4.71 3.16
C ASN A 154 10.99 -4.94 2.95
N ALA A 155 10.60 -6.20 2.79
CA ALA A 155 9.24 -6.61 2.47
C ALA A 155 8.42 -6.97 3.70
N LEU A 156 7.11 -6.71 3.62
CA LEU A 156 6.11 -7.17 4.57
C LEU A 156 5.71 -8.62 4.27
N ILE A 157 5.63 -9.49 5.28
CA ILE A 157 5.14 -10.86 5.09
C ILE A 157 3.65 -10.94 5.42
N ILE A 158 2.87 -11.40 4.45
CA ILE A 158 1.42 -11.64 4.59
C ILE A 158 1.18 -13.14 4.62
N GLY A 159 0.73 -13.64 5.79
CA GLY A 159 0.33 -15.02 5.99
C GLY A 159 -1.18 -15.18 6.00
N PHE A 160 -1.74 -15.90 5.03
CA PHE A 160 -3.17 -16.18 4.98
C PHE A 160 -3.45 -17.62 5.40
N ASN A 161 -4.17 -17.76 6.49
CA ASN A 161 -4.52 -19.06 7.10
C ASN A 161 -3.33 -19.96 7.46
N VAL A 162 -2.11 -19.38 7.53
CA VAL A 162 -0.85 -20.04 7.90
C VAL A 162 -0.22 -19.38 9.12
N ARG A 163 0.83 -20.00 9.65
CA ARG A 163 1.58 -19.46 10.79
C ARG A 163 3.09 -19.55 10.53
N PRO A 164 3.89 -18.64 11.10
CA PRO A 164 5.33 -18.76 11.11
C PRO A 164 5.75 -19.92 12.04
N ASP A 165 6.79 -20.64 11.66
CA ASP A 165 7.45 -21.59 12.55
C ASP A 165 8.17 -20.86 13.69
N ALA A 166 8.66 -21.61 14.70
CA ALA A 166 9.27 -21.02 15.87
C ALA A 166 10.56 -20.23 15.53
N ASN A 167 11.35 -20.72 14.57
CA ASN A 167 12.59 -20.11 14.17
C ASN A 167 12.33 -18.86 13.31
N ALA A 168 11.36 -18.91 12.38
CA ALA A 168 10.94 -17.77 11.58
C ALA A 168 10.44 -16.62 12.45
N ARG A 169 9.68 -16.94 13.51
CA ARG A 169 9.20 -15.92 14.47
C ARG A 169 10.36 -15.25 15.19
N ALA A 170 11.29 -16.04 15.74
CA ALA A 170 12.44 -15.51 16.46
C ALA A 170 13.35 -14.66 15.56
N LEU A 171 13.52 -15.07 14.30
CA LEU A 171 14.30 -14.34 13.31
C LEU A 171 13.60 -13.03 12.90
N ALA A 172 12.29 -13.05 12.69
CA ALA A 172 11.51 -11.86 12.35
C ALA A 172 11.57 -10.81 13.47
N GLU A 173 11.44 -11.22 14.73
CA GLU A 173 11.59 -10.33 15.90
C GLU A 173 13.00 -9.72 15.96
N LYS A 174 14.04 -10.52 15.69
CA LYS A 174 15.43 -10.06 15.69
C LYS A 174 15.74 -9.08 14.57
N ASP A 175 15.27 -9.37 13.35
CA ASP A 175 15.57 -8.59 12.15
C ASP A 175 14.56 -7.47 11.89
N GLY A 176 13.50 -7.37 12.74
CA GLY A 176 12.47 -6.32 12.62
C GLY A 176 11.52 -6.50 11.42
N VAL A 177 11.35 -7.75 10.94
CA VAL A 177 10.45 -8.06 9.83
C VAL A 177 9.01 -8.13 10.32
N ASP A 178 8.12 -7.36 9.71
CA ASP A 178 6.69 -7.38 10.03
C ASP A 178 6.00 -8.58 9.39
N ILE A 179 5.36 -9.41 10.21
CA ILE A 179 4.58 -10.58 9.78
C ILE A 179 3.13 -10.37 10.17
N ARG A 180 2.26 -10.24 9.18
CA ARG A 180 0.82 -10.08 9.40
C ARG A 180 0.05 -11.31 8.97
N LEU A 181 -0.89 -11.73 9.83
CA LEU A 181 -1.59 -13.00 9.69
C LEU A 181 -3.09 -12.77 9.56
N TYR A 182 -3.68 -13.24 8.46
CA TYR A 182 -5.09 -13.06 8.14
C TYR A 182 -5.83 -14.38 7.97
N ARG A 183 -7.15 -14.32 8.13
CA ARG A 183 -8.10 -15.39 7.81
C ARG A 183 -9.19 -14.94 6.87
N VAL A 184 -9.36 -13.63 6.73
CA VAL A 184 -10.32 -12.99 5.84
C VAL A 184 -9.53 -12.16 4.83
N ILE A 185 -9.83 -12.33 3.54
CA ILE A 185 -9.08 -11.69 2.46
C ILE A 185 -9.26 -10.16 2.46
N TYR A 186 -10.43 -9.68 2.85
CA TYR A 186 -10.72 -8.24 2.90
C TYR A 186 -9.88 -7.52 3.95
N ASP A 187 -9.65 -8.14 5.11
CA ASP A 187 -8.80 -7.58 6.17
C ASP A 187 -7.36 -7.39 5.67
N ALA A 188 -6.85 -8.37 4.90
CA ALA A 188 -5.52 -8.29 4.31
C ALA A 188 -5.43 -7.16 3.26
N ILE A 189 -6.47 -6.98 2.44
CA ILE A 189 -6.53 -5.93 1.43
C ILE A 189 -6.58 -4.55 2.09
N ASP A 190 -7.40 -4.37 3.11
CA ASP A 190 -7.58 -3.09 3.80
C ASP A 190 -6.32 -2.69 4.57
N ASP A 191 -5.63 -3.64 5.19
CA ASP A 191 -4.33 -3.39 5.85
C ASP A 191 -3.22 -3.04 4.84
N VAL A 192 -3.18 -3.68 3.67
CA VAL A 192 -2.24 -3.32 2.61
C VAL A 192 -2.53 -1.91 2.07
N LYS A 193 -3.79 -1.55 1.87
CA LYS A 193 -4.16 -0.17 1.49
C LYS A 193 -3.73 0.84 2.56
N SER A 194 -3.96 0.53 3.84
CA SER A 194 -3.53 1.38 4.94
C SER A 194 -2.00 1.53 5.00
N ALA A 195 -1.26 0.44 4.73
CA ALA A 195 0.21 0.49 4.64
C ALA A 195 0.69 1.34 3.45
N MET A 196 0.02 1.26 2.30
CA MET A 196 0.29 2.11 1.13
C MET A 196 0.02 3.59 1.45
N ALA A 197 -1.12 3.90 2.07
CA ALA A 197 -1.46 5.26 2.52
C ALA A 197 -0.42 5.81 3.50
N GLY A 198 0.07 4.99 4.42
CA GLY A 198 1.15 5.36 5.35
C GLY A 198 2.50 5.62 4.69
N LEU A 199 2.74 5.12 3.47
CA LEU A 199 3.92 5.47 2.69
C LEU A 199 3.78 6.81 1.97
N LEU A 200 2.56 7.33 1.75
CA LEU A 200 2.35 8.63 1.13
C LEU A 200 2.88 9.75 2.02
N ALA A 201 3.28 10.87 1.42
CA ALA A 201 3.57 12.06 2.19
C ALA A 201 2.26 12.58 2.80
N PRO A 202 2.24 12.99 4.07
CA PRO A 202 1.03 13.56 4.65
C PRO A 202 0.59 14.77 3.82
N THR A 203 -0.67 14.80 3.48
CA THR A 203 -1.26 15.97 2.80
C THR A 203 -1.46 17.05 3.83
N VAL A 204 -0.82 18.22 3.61
CA VAL A 204 -0.98 19.36 4.49
C VAL A 204 -2.24 20.12 4.08
N LYS A 205 -3.24 20.12 4.96
CA LYS A 205 -4.49 20.84 4.76
C LYS A 205 -4.49 22.12 5.58
N GLU A 206 -4.81 23.22 4.92
CA GLU A 206 -5.02 24.48 5.62
C GLU A 206 -6.43 24.53 6.22
N ILE A 207 -6.49 24.70 7.53
CA ILE A 207 -7.77 24.92 8.23
C ILE A 207 -7.84 26.38 8.62
N LEU A 208 -8.77 27.10 8.02
CA LEU A 208 -9.09 28.47 8.37
C LEU A 208 -9.72 28.51 9.77
N LEU A 209 -9.18 29.34 10.65
CA LEU A 209 -9.63 29.49 12.04
C LEU A 209 -10.53 30.71 12.25
N GLY A 210 -10.28 31.79 11.52
CA GLY A 210 -11.05 33.01 11.61
C GLY A 210 -10.38 34.21 10.93
N HIS A 211 -11.11 35.30 10.84
CA HIS A 211 -10.65 36.53 10.22
C HIS A 211 -10.64 37.70 11.23
N ALA A 212 -9.66 38.58 11.06
CA ALA A 212 -9.61 39.83 11.82
C ALA A 212 -9.23 40.98 10.90
N GLU A 213 -9.81 42.14 11.18
CA GLU A 213 -9.52 43.40 10.47
C GLU A 213 -8.57 44.27 11.28
N VAL A 214 -7.54 44.80 10.64
CA VAL A 214 -6.61 45.76 11.27
C VAL A 214 -7.26 47.10 11.34
N ARG A 215 -7.59 47.58 12.57
CA ARG A 215 -8.17 48.90 12.82
C ARG A 215 -7.16 49.95 13.18
N GLN A 216 -6.02 49.55 13.78
CA GLN A 216 -5.00 50.49 14.22
C GLN A 216 -3.63 49.81 14.13
N VAL A 217 -2.61 50.55 13.73
CA VAL A 217 -1.22 50.09 13.70
C VAL A 217 -0.41 50.81 14.77
N ILE A 218 0.14 50.04 15.73
CA ILE A 218 0.93 50.61 16.88
C ILE A 218 2.41 50.29 16.60
N HIS A 219 3.18 51.33 16.40
CA HIS A 219 4.61 51.21 16.20
C HIS A 219 5.34 51.23 17.55
N THR A 220 6.02 50.14 17.88
CA THR A 220 6.92 50.06 19.04
C THR A 220 8.35 49.91 18.56
N PRO A 221 9.38 50.30 19.39
CA PRO A 221 10.77 50.21 18.96
C PRO A 221 11.26 48.83 18.54
N LYS A 222 10.59 47.77 19.02
CA LYS A 222 10.98 46.38 18.76
C LYS A 222 10.11 45.66 17.71
N VAL A 223 8.79 45.90 17.74
CA VAL A 223 7.80 45.23 16.89
C VAL A 223 6.67 46.15 16.53
N ILE A 224 6.03 45.89 15.39
CA ILE A 224 4.77 46.51 15.00
C ILE A 224 3.64 45.62 15.48
N VAL A 225 2.67 46.20 16.18
CA VAL A 225 1.48 45.51 16.69
C VAL A 225 0.26 46.00 15.91
N ALA A 226 -0.42 45.08 15.25
CA ALA A 226 -1.70 45.35 14.63
C ALA A 226 -2.81 45.28 15.68
N GLY A 227 -3.49 46.34 15.93
CA GLY A 227 -4.74 46.40 16.71
C GLY A 227 -5.89 45.91 15.82
N CYS A 228 -6.33 44.72 16.06
CA CYS A 228 -7.30 44.01 15.20
C CYS A 228 -8.63 43.79 15.91
N TYR A 229 -9.67 43.67 15.12
CA TYR A 229 -11.00 43.24 15.55
C TYR A 229 -11.34 41.91 14.87
N VAL A 230 -11.64 40.89 15.66
CA VAL A 230 -12.00 39.55 15.14
C VAL A 230 -13.40 39.58 14.57
N GLN A 231 -13.55 39.39 13.27
CA GLN A 231 -14.81 39.46 12.54
C GLN A 231 -15.59 38.17 12.61
N ASP A 232 -14.87 37.02 12.53
CA ASP A 232 -15.44 35.68 12.65
C ASP A 232 -14.43 34.69 13.24
N GLY A 233 -14.93 33.55 13.69
CA GLY A 233 -14.13 32.45 14.19
C GLY A 233 -13.26 32.78 15.40
N LYS A 234 -11.97 32.40 15.37
CA LYS A 234 -11.03 32.66 16.46
C LYS A 234 -9.61 32.80 15.95
N ILE A 235 -8.81 33.60 16.63
CA ILE A 235 -7.37 33.75 16.41
C ILE A 235 -6.64 33.06 17.56
N THR A 236 -5.68 32.19 17.28
CA THR A 236 -4.87 31.53 18.31
C THR A 236 -3.40 31.94 18.23
N SER A 237 -2.71 32.01 19.36
CA SER A 237 -1.33 32.49 19.43
C SER A 237 -0.32 31.66 18.65
N ASN A 238 -0.64 30.42 18.34
CA ASN A 238 0.22 29.50 17.59
C ASN A 238 -0.24 29.25 16.15
N SER A 239 -1.24 30.00 15.66
CA SER A 239 -1.70 29.90 14.28
C SER A 239 -0.73 30.62 13.32
N MET A 240 -0.76 30.20 12.06
CA MET A 240 -0.25 30.96 10.94
C MET A 240 -1.22 32.11 10.65
N ILE A 241 -0.70 33.18 10.08
CA ILE A 241 -1.53 34.32 9.67
C ILE A 241 -1.16 34.73 8.26
N ARG A 242 -2.17 35.05 7.49
CA ARG A 242 -2.08 35.58 6.14
C ARG A 242 -2.64 36.99 6.12
N ILE A 243 -1.89 37.92 5.55
CA ILE A 243 -2.31 39.31 5.38
C ILE A 243 -2.85 39.48 3.99
N VAL A 244 -4.11 39.89 3.89
CA VAL A 244 -4.78 40.18 2.64
C VAL A 244 -5.06 41.68 2.55
N ARG A 245 -4.54 42.32 1.52
CA ARG A 245 -4.74 43.73 1.21
C ARG A 245 -5.38 43.87 -0.16
N ASP A 246 -6.50 44.54 -0.25
CA ASP A 246 -7.28 44.71 -1.50
C ASP A 246 -7.53 43.37 -2.25
N GLY A 247 -7.79 42.31 -1.49
CA GLY A 247 -8.02 40.96 -2.03
C GLY A 247 -6.77 40.20 -2.47
N ILE A 248 -5.58 40.75 -2.21
CA ILE A 248 -4.27 40.12 -2.58
C ILE A 248 -3.52 39.73 -1.31
N VAL A 249 -3.00 38.50 -1.29
CA VAL A 249 -2.13 38.03 -0.21
C VAL A 249 -0.78 38.75 -0.30
N VAL A 250 -0.47 39.54 0.73
CA VAL A 250 0.76 40.33 0.79
C VAL A 250 1.85 39.61 1.55
N HIS A 251 1.48 38.85 2.62
CA HIS A 251 2.43 38.16 3.47
C HIS A 251 1.77 36.98 4.18
N GLU A 252 2.57 35.93 4.43
CA GLU A 252 2.23 34.82 5.32
C GLU A 252 3.33 34.64 6.36
N GLY A 253 2.94 34.41 7.61
CA GLY A 253 3.88 34.24 8.69
C GLY A 253 3.25 33.68 9.95
N LYS A 254 4.04 33.57 11.02
CA LYS A 254 3.55 33.14 12.34
C LYS A 254 3.16 34.32 13.17
N ILE A 255 2.22 34.11 14.08
CA ILE A 255 1.88 35.08 15.13
C ILE A 255 3.02 35.08 16.14
N GLY A 256 3.73 36.17 16.27
CA GLY A 256 4.80 36.35 17.24
C GLY A 256 4.28 36.63 18.67
N SER A 257 3.15 37.39 18.78
CA SER A 257 2.45 37.58 20.04
C SER A 257 0.96 37.92 19.80
N LEU A 258 0.10 37.39 20.66
CA LEU A 258 -1.33 37.70 20.69
C LEU A 258 -1.67 38.27 22.07
N ARG A 259 -2.20 39.50 22.09
CA ARG A 259 -2.51 40.22 23.32
C ARG A 259 -3.92 40.75 23.32
N ARG A 260 -4.54 40.77 24.50
CA ARG A 260 -5.77 41.48 24.74
C ARG A 260 -5.53 42.51 25.84
N PHE A 261 -5.64 43.78 25.50
CA PHE A 261 -5.19 44.90 26.32
C PHE A 261 -3.68 44.83 26.61
N LYS A 262 -3.30 44.40 27.81
CA LYS A 262 -1.88 44.27 28.23
C LYS A 262 -1.44 42.81 28.48
N ASP A 263 -2.41 41.88 28.44
CA ASP A 263 -2.20 40.48 28.80
C ASP A 263 -1.98 39.63 27.56
N ASP A 264 -1.00 38.72 27.63
CA ASP A 264 -0.80 37.71 26.61
C ASP A 264 -1.91 36.64 26.74
N VAL A 265 -2.59 36.33 25.62
CA VAL A 265 -3.70 35.38 25.58
C VAL A 265 -3.42 34.26 24.59
N LYS A 266 -4.00 33.09 24.85
CA LYS A 266 -3.83 31.94 23.96
C LYS A 266 -4.75 31.99 22.74
N GLU A 267 -5.97 32.54 22.91
CA GLU A 267 -6.95 32.69 21.84
C GLU A 267 -7.83 33.93 22.05
N VAL A 268 -8.36 34.47 20.96
CA VAL A 268 -9.35 35.52 20.93
C VAL A 268 -10.45 35.13 19.97
N THR A 269 -11.71 35.22 20.41
CA THR A 269 -12.88 34.82 19.63
C THR A 269 -13.52 36.02 18.94
N GLU A 270 -14.45 35.74 18.04
CA GLU A 270 -15.29 36.72 17.35
C GLU A 270 -15.85 37.83 18.27
N GLY A 271 -15.88 39.06 17.77
CA GLY A 271 -16.42 40.21 18.47
C GLY A 271 -15.46 40.90 19.45
N PHE A 272 -14.24 40.41 19.60
CA PHE A 272 -13.26 41.00 20.51
C PHE A 272 -12.09 41.66 19.78
N GLU A 273 -11.56 42.68 20.42
CA GLU A 273 -10.32 43.33 19.96
C GLU A 273 -9.08 42.65 20.52
N CYS A 274 -8.02 42.61 19.71
CA CYS A 274 -6.73 42.06 20.09
C CYS A 274 -5.58 42.76 19.40
N GLY A 275 -4.39 42.70 20.01
CA GLY A 275 -3.14 43.11 19.41
C GLY A 275 -2.35 41.91 18.88
N ILE A 276 -2.07 41.90 17.59
CA ILE A 276 -1.31 40.85 16.93
C ILE A 276 0.02 41.42 16.46
N ALA A 277 1.13 40.77 16.87
CA ALA A 277 2.42 41.03 16.27
C ALA A 277 2.77 39.83 15.35
N ILE A 278 3.17 40.12 14.13
CA ILE A 278 3.55 39.13 13.13
C ILE A 278 5.05 39.00 13.11
N GLU A 279 5.55 37.76 13.10
CA GLU A 279 7.00 37.51 13.04
C GLU A 279 7.60 38.02 11.72
N SER A 280 8.68 38.74 11.81
CA SER A 280 9.51 39.20 10.67
C SER A 280 8.79 40.09 9.64
N TYR A 281 7.58 40.60 9.93
CA TYR A 281 6.84 41.49 9.03
C TYR A 281 6.52 42.84 9.70
N ARG A 282 6.76 43.94 8.94
CA ARG A 282 6.64 45.33 9.46
C ARG A 282 5.73 46.24 8.63
N ASP A 283 5.22 45.84 7.48
CA ASP A 283 4.38 46.68 6.61
C ASP A 283 2.89 46.38 6.76
N VAL A 284 2.42 46.26 8.01
CA VAL A 284 0.99 46.14 8.30
C VAL A 284 0.33 47.52 8.18
N LYS A 285 -0.84 47.59 7.54
CA LYS A 285 -1.61 48.80 7.34
C LYS A 285 -3.02 48.69 7.92
N GLU A 286 -3.60 49.85 8.24
CA GLU A 286 -5.01 49.90 8.61
C GLU A 286 -5.90 49.47 7.41
N GLY A 287 -6.90 48.64 7.67
CA GLY A 287 -7.75 48.05 6.64
C GLY A 287 -7.26 46.69 6.10
N ASP A 288 -6.06 46.24 6.49
CA ASP A 288 -5.60 44.88 6.11
C ASP A 288 -6.53 43.85 6.78
N GLN A 289 -6.85 42.79 6.03
CA GLN A 289 -7.54 41.60 6.54
C GLN A 289 -6.51 40.54 6.95
N LEU A 290 -6.67 39.99 8.13
CA LEU A 290 -5.83 38.93 8.67
C LEU A 290 -6.62 37.64 8.71
N GLU A 291 -6.16 36.63 7.97
CA GLU A 291 -6.72 35.29 8.00
C GLU A 291 -5.83 34.40 8.88
N ALA A 292 -6.39 33.91 9.99
CA ALA A 292 -5.71 32.94 10.83
C ALA A 292 -6.01 31.53 10.36
N PHE A 293 -4.96 30.73 10.15
CA PHE A 293 -5.10 29.33 9.73
C PHE A 293 -4.07 28.46 10.45
N ARG A 294 -4.32 27.17 10.45
CA ARG A 294 -3.34 26.18 10.87
C ARG A 294 -3.17 25.13 9.79
N LEU A 295 -1.98 24.56 9.74
CA LEU A 295 -1.65 23.42 8.89
C LEU A 295 -1.92 22.16 9.71
N GLU A 296 -2.80 21.30 9.22
CA GLU A 296 -3.01 19.94 9.73
C GLU A 296 -2.46 18.95 8.73
N GLU A 297 -1.64 18.03 9.23
CA GLU A 297 -1.19 16.87 8.45
C GLU A 297 -2.31 15.84 8.47
N GLU A 298 -2.93 15.61 7.33
CA GLU A 298 -3.92 14.56 7.12
C GLU A 298 -3.24 13.36 6.47
N VAL A 299 -3.47 12.15 7.00
CA VAL A 299 -2.98 10.93 6.35
C VAL A 299 -3.65 10.85 4.99
N ALA A 300 -2.84 10.72 3.93
CA ALA A 300 -3.36 10.62 2.58
C ALA A 300 -4.28 9.39 2.47
N GLU A 301 -5.47 9.55 1.91
CA GLU A 301 -6.35 8.45 1.53
C GLU A 301 -6.01 8.02 0.09
N LEU A 302 -6.05 6.68 -0.15
CA LEU A 302 -5.79 6.06 -1.47
C LEU A 302 -7.01 6.13 -2.37
#